data_09d6dbb604f74e8ee0f42ab105e51dde
#
_entry.id   09d6dbb604f74e8ee0f42ab105e51dde
#
_cell.length_a   1.000
_cell.length_b   1.000
_cell.length_c   1.000
_cell.angle_alpha   90.00
_cell.angle_beta   90.00
_cell.angle_gamma   90.00
#
_symmetry.space_group_name_H-M   'P 1'
#
loop_
_entity.id
_entity.type
_entity.pdbx_description
1 polymer ?
#
loop_
_entity_poly.entity_id
_entity_poly.type
_entity_poly.pdbx_seq_one_letter_code
_entity_poly.pdbx_strand_id
1 'polypeptide(L)'
;MPARTILVTVTHCETQGATASMIKLNINGQPHDVDADPDTPLLWVIREWVGMTGTKYGCGIAQCGACTVHLDGVATRSCSIPAGSVGNATITTIEGLSPDGLSHPVQAAWLQHDVPQCGYCQSGQIMAAAALLKANPKPTDADIDAAMTNICRCGTYQRIRAAVHTAAAMTGKA
;
A
#
# COMPACT_ATOMS: atom_id res chain seq x y z
N MET A 1 36.19 34.07 42.56
CA MET A 1 35.84 32.68 42.24
C MET A 1 35.91 32.53 40.73
N PRO A 2 36.80 31.70 40.18
CA PRO A 2 36.91 31.54 38.72
C PRO A 2 35.79 30.63 38.19
N ALA A 3 35.14 31.08 37.09
CA ALA A 3 34.12 30.32 36.36
C ALA A 3 34.74 29.09 35.67
N ARG A 4 34.22 27.89 35.99
CA ARG A 4 34.59 26.67 35.30
C ARG A 4 33.81 26.57 33.97
N THR A 5 34.56 26.73 32.87
CA THR A 5 34.04 26.44 31.54
C THR A 5 33.91 24.90 31.38
N ILE A 6 32.67 24.41 31.24
CA ILE A 6 32.40 23.00 30.92
C ILE A 6 32.50 22.87 29.40
N LEU A 7 33.56 22.25 28.91
CA LEU A 7 33.67 21.81 27.51
C LEU A 7 32.79 20.54 27.33
N VAL A 8 31.66 20.69 26.64
CA VAL A 8 30.86 19.56 26.16
C VAL A 8 31.50 19.07 24.87
N THR A 9 32.22 17.98 24.95
CA THR A 9 32.69 17.24 23.75
C THR A 9 31.49 16.52 23.13
N VAL A 10 31.01 17.03 21.99
CA VAL A 10 30.07 16.32 21.12
C VAL A 10 30.85 15.22 20.43
N THR A 11 30.74 14.00 20.93
CA THR A 11 31.17 12.80 20.19
C THR A 11 30.28 12.65 18.97
N HIS A 12 30.83 12.90 17.79
CA HIS A 12 30.17 12.52 16.54
C HIS A 12 29.97 11.00 16.57
N CYS A 13 28.70 10.59 16.56
CA CYS A 13 28.34 9.21 16.25
C CYS A 13 28.75 8.99 14.78
N GLU A 14 29.88 8.35 14.55
CA GLU A 14 30.26 7.84 13.24
C GLU A 14 29.21 6.80 12.86
N THR A 15 28.30 7.16 11.97
CA THR A 15 27.41 6.22 11.28
C THR A 15 28.33 5.27 10.52
N GLN A 16 28.48 4.05 11.05
CA GLN A 16 29.15 2.95 10.35
C GLN A 16 28.44 2.85 8.99
N GLY A 17 29.22 3.02 7.92
CA GLY A 17 28.74 3.01 6.56
C GLY A 17 27.98 1.73 6.28
N ALA A 18 26.65 1.78 6.30
CA ALA A 18 25.81 0.78 5.69
C ALA A 18 26.22 0.78 4.21
N THR A 19 26.74 -0.34 3.73
CA THR A 19 26.95 -0.56 2.31
C THR A 19 25.59 -0.47 1.67
N ALA A 20 25.30 0.69 1.05
CA ALA A 20 24.07 0.90 0.32
C ALA A 20 23.91 -0.23 -0.71
N SER A 21 22.97 -1.12 -0.46
CA SER A 21 22.70 -2.23 -1.39
C SER A 21 21.57 -1.80 -2.30
N MET A 22 21.86 -1.66 -3.59
CA MET A 22 20.84 -1.35 -4.60
C MET A 22 19.78 -2.45 -4.61
N ILE A 23 18.58 -2.11 -4.21
CA ILE A 23 17.42 -3.01 -4.25
C ILE A 23 16.76 -2.85 -5.62
N LYS A 24 16.58 -3.95 -6.33
CA LYS A 24 15.85 -3.96 -7.61
C LYS A 24 14.41 -4.36 -7.39
N LEU A 25 13.48 -3.51 -7.77
CA LEU A 25 12.04 -3.75 -7.64
C LEU A 25 11.35 -3.55 -8.98
N ASN A 26 10.35 -4.40 -9.28
CA ASN A 26 9.46 -4.21 -10.40
C ASN A 26 8.14 -3.64 -9.88
N ILE A 27 7.91 -2.33 -10.08
CA ILE A 27 6.71 -1.64 -9.60
C ILE A 27 5.89 -1.16 -10.79
N ASN A 28 4.65 -1.61 -10.89
CA ASN A 28 3.72 -1.28 -11.98
C ASN A 28 4.31 -1.59 -13.37
N GLY A 29 5.07 -2.69 -13.47
CA GLY A 29 5.71 -3.11 -14.71
C GLY A 29 6.96 -2.31 -15.08
N GLN A 30 7.45 -1.42 -14.22
CA GLN A 30 8.67 -0.67 -14.41
C GLN A 30 9.76 -1.11 -13.43
N PRO A 31 11.01 -1.30 -13.89
CA PRO A 31 12.14 -1.59 -13.01
C PRO A 31 12.58 -0.31 -12.27
N HIS A 32 12.84 -0.45 -10.98
CA HIS A 32 13.38 0.60 -10.11
C HIS A 32 14.60 0.08 -9.37
N ASP A 33 15.72 0.78 -9.49
CA ASP A 33 16.91 0.57 -8.70
C ASP A 33 16.91 1.58 -7.55
N VAL A 34 16.83 1.08 -6.31
CA VAL A 34 16.62 1.90 -5.13
C VAL A 34 17.80 1.75 -4.17
N ASP A 35 18.42 2.86 -3.84
CA ASP A 35 19.47 2.94 -2.82
C ASP A 35 18.83 3.13 -1.44
N ALA A 36 18.41 2.03 -0.82
CA ALA A 36 17.81 2.01 0.49
C ALA A 36 18.32 0.80 1.29
N ASP A 37 18.24 0.91 2.62
CA ASP A 37 18.50 -0.24 3.49
C ASP A 37 17.50 -1.37 3.15
N PRO A 38 17.95 -2.61 2.92
CA PRO A 38 17.08 -3.75 2.62
C PRO A 38 15.98 -4.00 3.65
N ASP A 39 16.19 -3.63 4.90
CA ASP A 39 15.22 -3.76 5.98
C ASP A 39 14.17 -2.62 5.98
N THR A 40 14.36 -1.61 5.13
CA THR A 40 13.37 -0.53 4.98
C THR A 40 12.03 -1.12 4.55
N PRO A 41 10.91 -0.83 5.25
CA PRO A 41 9.59 -1.31 4.83
C PRO A 41 9.26 -0.87 3.40
N LEU A 42 8.74 -1.81 2.60
CA LEU A 42 8.39 -1.59 1.19
C LEU A 42 7.50 -0.34 1.00
N LEU A 43 6.60 -0.07 1.94
CA LEU A 43 5.76 1.14 1.93
C LEU A 43 6.59 2.41 1.77
N TRP A 44 7.67 2.56 2.54
CA TRP A 44 8.49 3.77 2.50
C TRP A 44 9.30 3.83 1.22
N VAL A 45 9.82 2.70 0.72
CA VAL A 45 10.51 2.67 -0.57
C VAL A 45 9.60 3.13 -1.70
N ILE A 46 8.36 2.63 -1.75
CA ILE A 46 7.35 3.07 -2.73
C ILE A 46 7.09 4.59 -2.63
N ARG A 47 6.99 5.12 -1.42
CA ARG A 47 6.60 6.52 -1.22
C ARG A 47 7.73 7.52 -1.36
N GLU A 48 8.91 7.22 -0.75
CA GLU A 48 9.98 8.20 -0.59
C GLU A 48 11.04 8.09 -1.70
N TRP A 49 11.36 6.87 -2.17
CA TRP A 49 12.35 6.67 -3.24
C TRP A 49 11.70 6.66 -4.63
N VAL A 50 10.54 5.99 -4.77
CA VAL A 50 9.84 5.93 -6.07
C VAL A 50 8.87 7.09 -6.26
N GLY A 51 8.45 7.75 -5.18
CA GLY A 51 7.57 8.93 -5.21
C GLY A 51 6.08 8.61 -5.44
N MET A 52 5.67 7.34 -5.32
CA MET A 52 4.27 6.93 -5.45
C MET A 52 3.54 7.06 -4.12
N THR A 53 2.76 8.11 -3.96
CA THR A 53 2.14 8.49 -2.67
C THR A 53 0.72 7.99 -2.46
N GLY A 54 0.12 7.28 -3.42
CA GLY A 54 -1.22 6.70 -3.33
C GLY A 54 -1.33 5.63 -2.25
N THR A 55 -0.30 4.80 -2.08
CA THR A 55 -0.20 3.86 -0.97
C THR A 55 0.02 4.61 0.34
N LYS A 56 -0.80 4.35 1.39
CA LYS A 56 -0.83 5.18 2.61
C LYS A 56 -0.27 4.46 3.83
N TYR A 57 0.44 5.21 4.69
CA TYR A 57 0.80 4.75 6.03
C TYR A 57 -0.38 4.89 6.99
N GLY A 58 -0.56 3.93 7.90
CA GLY A 58 -1.56 4.00 8.96
C GLY A 58 -1.00 3.43 10.27
N CYS A 59 -1.12 2.12 10.50
CA CYS A 59 -0.71 1.51 11.77
C CYS A 59 0.77 1.09 11.84
N GLY A 60 1.44 0.82 10.72
CA GLY A 60 2.81 0.30 10.68
C GLY A 60 2.98 -1.16 11.09
N ILE A 61 1.90 -1.87 11.43
CA ILE A 61 1.90 -3.24 11.98
C ILE A 61 0.97 -4.19 11.20
N ALA A 62 0.79 -3.95 9.91
CA ALA A 62 0.00 -4.75 8.96
C ALA A 62 -1.51 -4.92 9.28
N GLN A 63 -2.10 -4.16 10.22
CA GLN A 63 -3.50 -4.33 10.62
C GLN A 63 -4.48 -3.47 9.84
N CYS A 64 -4.23 -2.15 9.69
CA CYS A 64 -5.23 -1.22 9.16
C CYS A 64 -5.48 -1.33 7.65
N GLY A 65 -4.54 -1.85 6.89
CA GLY A 65 -4.66 -2.06 5.46
C GLY A 65 -4.53 -0.84 4.55
N ALA A 66 -4.28 0.36 5.08
CA ALA A 66 -4.07 1.56 4.25
C ALA A 66 -2.88 1.41 3.28
N CYS A 67 -1.91 0.56 3.63
CA CYS A 67 -0.70 0.28 2.87
C CYS A 67 -0.82 -0.93 1.92
N THR A 68 -2.02 -1.41 1.61
CA THR A 68 -2.19 -2.59 0.74
C THR A 68 -1.68 -2.30 -0.66
N VAL A 69 -0.81 -3.18 -1.15
CA VAL A 69 -0.35 -3.31 -2.53
C VAL A 69 -0.57 -4.76 -2.98
N HIS A 70 -0.37 -5.08 -4.26
CA HIS A 70 -0.28 -6.47 -4.67
C HIS A 70 1.17 -6.87 -4.85
N LEU A 71 1.54 -8.05 -4.32
CA LEU A 71 2.74 -8.79 -4.70
C LEU A 71 2.30 -10.00 -5.51
N ASP A 72 2.67 -10.07 -6.78
CA ASP A 72 2.23 -11.09 -7.74
C ASP A 72 0.69 -11.26 -7.78
N GLY A 73 -0.02 -10.16 -7.57
CA GLY A 73 -1.48 -10.12 -7.55
C GLY A 73 -2.12 -10.46 -6.21
N VAL A 74 -1.34 -10.75 -5.17
CA VAL A 74 -1.84 -11.05 -3.81
C VAL A 74 -1.85 -9.76 -2.97
N ALA A 75 -2.98 -9.45 -2.34
CA ALA A 75 -3.10 -8.28 -1.45
C ALA A 75 -2.18 -8.41 -0.24
N THR A 76 -1.25 -7.48 -0.11
CA THR A 76 -0.16 -7.54 0.86
C THR A 76 0.00 -6.22 1.59
N ARG A 77 0.33 -6.24 2.88
CA ARG A 77 0.54 -5.07 3.73
C ARG A 77 1.99 -4.59 3.64
N SER A 78 2.27 -3.59 2.82
CA SER A 78 3.64 -3.13 2.53
C SER A 78 4.39 -2.49 3.71
N CYS A 79 3.69 -2.08 4.78
CA CYS A 79 4.32 -1.46 5.95
C CYS A 79 5.12 -2.43 6.84
N SER A 80 4.96 -3.74 6.67
CA SER A 80 5.63 -4.76 7.49
C SER A 80 6.54 -5.69 6.69
N ILE A 81 6.74 -5.42 5.40
CA ILE A 81 7.60 -6.22 4.54
C ILE A 81 8.87 -5.44 4.25
N PRO A 82 10.06 -5.96 4.59
CA PRO A 82 11.33 -5.40 4.17
C PRO A 82 11.43 -5.38 2.63
N ALA A 83 11.85 -4.25 2.06
CA ALA A 83 11.95 -4.12 0.61
C ALA A 83 12.94 -5.12 -0.01
N GLY A 84 14.04 -5.42 0.69
CA GLY A 84 15.00 -6.42 0.26
C GLY A 84 14.47 -7.86 0.20
N SER A 85 13.37 -8.16 0.92
CA SER A 85 12.74 -9.48 0.92
C SER A 85 11.77 -9.72 -0.24
N VAL A 86 11.41 -8.68 -1.00
CA VAL A 86 10.45 -8.76 -2.12
C VAL A 86 11.00 -9.59 -3.29
N GLY A 87 12.31 -9.56 -3.50
CA GLY A 87 12.94 -10.30 -4.57
C GLY A 87 12.46 -9.87 -5.96
N ASN A 88 12.11 -10.84 -6.79
CA ASN A 88 11.64 -10.61 -8.17
C ASN A 88 10.12 -10.47 -8.31
N ALA A 89 9.37 -10.39 -7.19
CA ALA A 89 7.93 -10.27 -7.24
C ALA A 89 7.49 -8.96 -7.92
N THR A 90 6.42 -9.03 -8.70
CA THR A 90 5.81 -7.86 -9.32
C THR A 90 4.97 -7.12 -8.30
N ILE A 91 5.29 -5.85 -8.06
CA ILE A 91 4.54 -4.97 -7.17
C ILE A 91 3.53 -4.19 -8.00
N THR A 92 2.25 -4.25 -7.65
CA THR A 92 1.23 -3.34 -8.21
C THR A 92 0.70 -2.45 -7.10
N THR A 93 0.78 -1.15 -7.31
CA THR A 93 0.22 -0.13 -6.42
C THR A 93 -1.10 0.39 -6.98
N ILE A 94 -1.77 1.28 -6.24
CA ILE A 94 -3.02 1.90 -6.70
C ILE A 94 -2.83 2.70 -8.01
N GLU A 95 -1.64 3.28 -8.21
CA GLU A 95 -1.30 4.02 -9.43
C GLU A 95 -1.19 3.11 -10.66
N GLY A 96 -0.85 1.83 -10.46
CA GLY A 96 -0.72 0.84 -11.54
C GLY A 96 -1.94 -0.06 -11.73
N LEU A 97 -3.03 0.15 -10.96
CA LEU A 97 -4.22 -0.71 -11.04
C LEU A 97 -4.98 -0.52 -12.37
N SER A 98 -5.00 0.71 -12.88
CA SER A 98 -5.48 1.04 -14.23
C SER A 98 -4.72 2.25 -14.78
N PRO A 99 -4.58 2.37 -16.13
CA PRO A 99 -3.79 3.44 -16.75
C PRO A 99 -4.33 4.85 -16.48
N ASP A 100 -5.64 4.97 -16.32
CA ASP A 100 -6.37 6.24 -16.15
C ASP A 100 -6.84 6.48 -14.71
N GLY A 101 -6.58 5.53 -13.81
CA GLY A 101 -7.06 5.57 -12.42
C GLY A 101 -8.56 5.35 -12.25
N LEU A 102 -9.31 5.07 -13.31
CA LEU A 102 -10.79 5.02 -13.32
C LEU A 102 -11.36 3.78 -14.00
N SER A 103 -10.68 3.20 -14.97
CA SER A 103 -11.22 2.12 -15.81
C SER A 103 -11.27 0.76 -15.15
N HIS A 104 -10.57 0.55 -14.04
CA HIS A 104 -10.69 -0.70 -13.31
C HIS A 104 -12.10 -0.81 -12.68
N PRO A 105 -12.81 -1.95 -12.81
CA PRO A 105 -14.19 -2.11 -12.33
C PRO A 105 -14.39 -1.69 -10.87
N VAL A 106 -13.43 -1.98 -9.99
CA VAL A 106 -13.48 -1.56 -8.58
C VAL A 106 -13.42 -0.03 -8.46
N GLN A 107 -12.54 0.65 -9.20
CA GLN A 107 -12.43 2.12 -9.16
C GLN A 107 -13.71 2.77 -9.69
N ALA A 108 -14.27 2.28 -10.79
CA ALA A 108 -15.53 2.76 -11.34
C ALA A 108 -16.71 2.58 -10.35
N ALA A 109 -16.79 1.41 -9.70
CA ALA A 109 -17.82 1.15 -8.68
C ALA A 109 -17.66 2.06 -7.44
N TRP A 110 -16.41 2.35 -7.03
CA TRP A 110 -16.14 3.29 -5.92
C TRP A 110 -16.69 4.68 -6.20
N LEU A 111 -16.53 5.16 -7.43
CA LEU A 111 -17.11 6.45 -7.86
C LEU A 111 -18.63 6.39 -7.92
N GLN A 112 -19.21 5.33 -8.49
CA GLN A 112 -20.64 5.17 -8.62
C GLN A 112 -21.37 5.18 -7.25
N HIS A 113 -20.72 4.66 -6.19
CA HIS A 113 -21.30 4.57 -4.85
C HIS A 113 -20.86 5.70 -3.92
N ASP A 114 -20.12 6.72 -4.40
CA ASP A 114 -19.56 7.80 -3.57
C ASP A 114 -18.91 7.25 -2.28
N VAL A 115 -18.10 6.19 -2.41
CA VAL A 115 -17.54 5.46 -1.28
C VAL A 115 -16.70 6.34 -0.36
N PRO A 116 -15.78 7.20 -0.86
CA PRO A 116 -14.90 7.97 -0.01
C PRO A 116 -15.61 9.03 0.82
N GLN A 117 -15.12 9.23 2.07
CA GLN A 117 -15.29 10.48 2.81
C GLN A 117 -13.95 11.21 2.88
N CYS A 118 -13.06 10.90 3.85
CA CYS A 118 -11.75 11.54 3.89
C CYS A 118 -10.79 11.04 2.79
N GLY A 119 -11.06 9.89 2.19
CA GLY A 119 -10.26 9.30 1.10
C GLY A 119 -9.01 8.54 1.56
N TYR A 120 -8.55 8.68 2.80
CA TYR A 120 -7.23 8.21 3.22
C TYR A 120 -7.02 6.70 3.07
N CYS A 121 -7.99 5.87 3.45
CA CYS A 121 -7.88 4.40 3.38
C CYS A 121 -8.26 3.82 2.01
N GLN A 122 -8.73 4.64 1.07
CA GLN A 122 -9.42 4.12 -0.11
C GLN A 122 -8.49 3.41 -1.10
N SER A 123 -7.25 3.86 -1.25
CA SER A 123 -6.27 3.12 -2.06
C SER A 123 -6.11 1.69 -1.56
N GLY A 124 -5.91 1.51 -0.26
CA GLY A 124 -5.80 0.18 0.34
C GLY A 124 -7.09 -0.64 0.24
N GLN A 125 -8.27 -0.02 0.38
CA GLN A 125 -9.57 -0.67 0.21
C GLN A 125 -9.77 -1.17 -1.24
N ILE A 126 -9.47 -0.32 -2.22
CA ILE A 126 -9.57 -0.67 -3.65
C ILE A 126 -8.63 -1.83 -4.00
N MET A 127 -7.38 -1.78 -3.53
CA MET A 127 -6.41 -2.85 -3.77
C MET A 127 -6.87 -4.18 -3.14
N ALA A 128 -7.41 -4.16 -1.92
CA ALA A 128 -7.95 -5.35 -1.29
C ALA A 128 -9.16 -5.91 -2.05
N ALA A 129 -10.09 -5.05 -2.47
CA ALA A 129 -11.27 -5.44 -3.25
C ALA A 129 -10.89 -6.03 -4.63
N ALA A 130 -9.90 -5.44 -5.31
CA ALA A 130 -9.42 -5.94 -6.60
C ALA A 130 -8.81 -7.34 -6.48
N ALA A 131 -8.03 -7.60 -5.43
CA ALA A 131 -7.50 -8.93 -5.16
C ALA A 131 -8.60 -9.95 -4.81
N LEU A 132 -9.59 -9.55 -4.00
CA LEU A 132 -10.74 -10.39 -3.69
C LEU A 132 -11.49 -10.80 -4.96
N LEU A 133 -11.84 -9.83 -5.83
CA LEU A 133 -12.60 -10.12 -7.04
C LEU A 133 -11.82 -10.93 -8.07
N LYS A 134 -10.49 -10.84 -8.08
CA LYS A 134 -9.64 -11.70 -8.88
C LYS A 134 -9.68 -13.15 -8.40
N ALA A 135 -9.72 -13.37 -7.09
CA ALA A 135 -9.77 -14.71 -6.48
C ALA A 135 -11.19 -15.28 -6.44
N ASN A 136 -12.19 -14.45 -6.16
CA ASN A 136 -13.61 -14.81 -6.09
C ASN A 136 -14.45 -13.76 -6.86
N PRO A 137 -14.78 -14.01 -8.13
CA PRO A 137 -15.54 -13.07 -8.97
C PRO A 137 -16.99 -12.83 -8.53
N LYS A 138 -17.53 -13.65 -7.63
CA LYS A 138 -18.92 -13.53 -7.13
C LYS A 138 -18.94 -13.68 -5.61
N PRO A 139 -18.34 -12.74 -4.85
CA PRO A 139 -18.25 -12.86 -3.42
C PRO A 139 -19.62 -12.70 -2.76
N THR A 140 -19.87 -13.48 -1.71
CA THR A 140 -20.95 -13.23 -0.76
C THR A 140 -20.57 -12.12 0.22
N ASP A 141 -21.52 -11.61 1.01
CA ASP A 141 -21.25 -10.66 2.07
C ASP A 141 -20.23 -11.22 3.08
N ALA A 142 -20.33 -12.52 3.41
CA ALA A 142 -19.39 -13.19 4.29
C ALA A 142 -17.96 -13.24 3.71
N ASP A 143 -17.83 -13.47 2.40
CA ASP A 143 -16.52 -13.43 1.72
C ASP A 143 -15.92 -12.02 1.74
N ILE A 144 -16.76 -11.00 1.54
CA ILE A 144 -16.33 -9.61 1.61
C ILE A 144 -15.86 -9.26 3.03
N ASP A 145 -16.63 -9.61 4.05
CA ASP A 145 -16.29 -9.34 5.45
C ASP A 145 -15.00 -10.05 5.87
N ALA A 146 -14.77 -11.27 5.39
CA ALA A 146 -13.54 -12.01 5.67
C ALA A 146 -12.30 -11.42 4.97
N ALA A 147 -12.44 -10.95 3.72
CA ALA A 147 -11.32 -10.46 2.92
C ALA A 147 -11.02 -8.97 3.16
N MET A 148 -12.06 -8.15 3.37
CA MET A 148 -11.95 -6.69 3.49
C MET A 148 -11.70 -6.25 4.93
N THR A 149 -10.57 -6.69 5.49
CA THR A 149 -10.16 -6.37 6.87
C THR A 149 -9.58 -4.95 7.03
N ASN A 150 -9.63 -4.15 5.98
CA ASN A 150 -9.13 -2.77 5.97
C ASN A 150 -9.98 -1.86 6.87
N ILE A 151 -9.33 -1.00 7.66
CA ILE A 151 -10.02 -0.08 8.57
C ILE A 151 -10.39 1.20 7.85
N CYS A 152 -11.67 1.59 7.91
CA CYS A 152 -12.17 2.88 7.50
C CYS A 152 -12.65 3.68 8.71
N ARG A 153 -11.94 4.75 9.11
CA ARG A 153 -12.33 5.56 10.28
C ARG A 153 -13.61 6.37 10.05
N CYS A 154 -13.94 6.64 8.80
CA CYS A 154 -15.20 7.31 8.42
C CYS A 154 -16.42 6.36 8.41
N GLY A 155 -16.20 5.04 8.54
CA GLY A 155 -17.27 4.04 8.64
C GLY A 155 -18.05 3.80 7.35
N THR A 156 -17.43 4.00 6.17
CA THR A 156 -18.12 3.85 4.87
C THR A 156 -18.29 2.38 4.43
N TYR A 157 -18.27 1.43 5.35
CA TYR A 157 -18.28 -0.01 5.04
C TYR A 157 -19.48 -0.47 4.22
N GLN A 158 -20.67 0.11 4.45
CA GLN A 158 -21.87 -0.22 3.66
C GLN A 158 -21.69 0.14 2.19
N ARG A 159 -21.09 1.31 1.90
CA ARG A 159 -20.80 1.75 0.54
C ARG A 159 -19.70 0.89 -0.09
N ILE A 160 -18.66 0.53 0.69
CA ILE A 160 -17.59 -0.37 0.24
C ILE A 160 -18.17 -1.71 -0.20
N ARG A 161 -19.05 -2.33 0.63
CA ARG A 161 -19.68 -3.62 0.30
C ARG A 161 -20.53 -3.51 -0.98
N ALA A 162 -21.37 -2.48 -1.09
CA ALA A 162 -22.19 -2.24 -2.28
C ALA A 162 -21.31 -2.05 -3.54
N ALA A 163 -20.20 -1.32 -3.42
CA ALA A 163 -19.28 -1.10 -4.52
C ALA A 163 -18.56 -2.40 -4.93
N VAL A 164 -18.18 -3.29 -4.00
CA VAL A 164 -17.62 -4.61 -4.32
C VAL A 164 -18.60 -5.45 -5.12
N HIS A 165 -19.86 -5.53 -4.73
CA HIS A 165 -20.88 -6.25 -5.49
C HIS A 165 -21.10 -5.66 -6.88
N THR A 166 -21.13 -4.33 -7.00
CA THR A 166 -21.25 -3.66 -8.30
C THR A 166 -20.05 -3.96 -9.19
N ALA A 167 -18.81 -3.90 -8.66
CA ALA A 167 -17.60 -4.23 -9.40
C ALA A 167 -17.60 -5.70 -9.85
N ALA A 168 -18.07 -6.64 -9.00
CA ALA A 168 -18.25 -8.04 -9.36
C ALA A 168 -19.20 -8.22 -10.55
N ALA A 169 -20.33 -7.49 -10.58
CA ALA A 169 -21.29 -7.52 -11.67
C ALA A 169 -20.73 -6.90 -12.98
N MET A 170 -19.79 -5.95 -12.90
CA MET A 170 -19.11 -5.38 -14.07
C MET A 170 -18.12 -6.38 -14.69
N THR A 171 -17.34 -7.10 -13.86
CA THR A 171 -16.36 -8.10 -14.33
C THR A 171 -17.01 -9.33 -14.95
N GLY A 172 -18.21 -9.72 -14.51
CA GLY A 172 -18.93 -10.86 -15.05
C GLY A 172 -19.61 -10.64 -16.40
N LYS A 173 -19.52 -9.43 -16.98
CA LYS A 173 -20.11 -9.05 -18.28
C LYS A 173 -19.09 -8.90 -19.41
N ALA A 174 -17.79 -9.13 -19.14
CA ALA A 174 -16.71 -9.04 -20.13
C ALA A 174 -16.42 -10.38 -20.78
#